data_c7210f5cb6348b9200f2ac87baa8c4c5
#
_entry.id   c7210f5cb6348b9200f2ac87baa8c4c5
#
_cell.length_a   1.000
_cell.length_b   1.000
_cell.length_c   1.000
_cell.angle_alpha   90.00
_cell.angle_beta   90.00
_cell.angle_gamma   90.00
#
_symmetry.space_group_name_H-M   'P 1'
#
loop_
_entity.id
_entity.type
_entity.pdbx_description
1 polymer ?
#
loop_
_entity_poly.entity_id
_entity_poly.type
_entity_poly.pdbx_seq_one_letter_code
_entity_poly.pdbx_strand_id
1 'polypeptide(L)'
;MILLTEACSEPEAPTPPPPAVQFRSVELREVATTFEFVARTRAREDTAIRAQVSGTITERSFREGQYVNKDDLLYRIDPRPYEAALDSARADLSRARTNLEVFERDLARGIELEPDGFISASEIDKLRGNRDSGAAALEVAQAAVEKAEIDLGFTEIRAPFSGLTGRSELSIGDLVSPGGDSLVTLVQNDPMLVDFDISEQTVAASLIEDQERAARGEDPVSYTPRLQLINGQFYPLPGTIEFANTRINPTTGTITVTAQFPNPDNLLLSGQFMRVFVQRGFKEERLLIPQSAVMEDMQGRYVYTIDPKDIVGRRNVSLGQREGVDWVVESGLDQGNRVIVNGVQKVRPGMAVAATEATATPYTESDAPVQP
;
A
#
# COMPACT_ATOMS: atom_id res chain seq x y z
N MET A 1 2.16 72.67 -78.05
CA MET A 1 3.23 72.02 -77.26
C MET A 1 2.52 71.18 -76.24
N ILE A 2 2.29 69.89 -76.53
CA ILE A 2 1.55 68.94 -75.71
C ILE A 2 2.58 68.10 -74.94
N LEU A 3 2.65 68.24 -73.63
CA LEU A 3 3.47 67.36 -72.74
C LEU A 3 2.67 66.09 -72.49
N LEU A 4 3.16 64.96 -73.00
CA LEU A 4 2.76 63.63 -72.54
C LEU A 4 3.51 63.33 -71.21
N THR A 5 2.77 63.12 -70.14
CA THR A 5 3.25 62.52 -68.93
C THR A 5 3.11 61.01 -69.01
N GLU A 6 4.22 60.29 -69.22
CA GLU A 6 4.25 58.82 -69.08
C GLU A 6 4.17 58.49 -67.55
N ALA A 7 3.09 57.78 -67.20
CA ALA A 7 2.94 57.18 -65.89
C ALA A 7 3.78 55.87 -65.80
N CYS A 8 4.91 55.90 -65.09
CA CYS A 8 5.65 54.68 -64.70
C CYS A 8 4.75 53.82 -63.77
N SER A 9 4.29 52.70 -64.30
CA SER A 9 3.76 51.60 -63.43
C SER A 9 4.93 50.92 -62.79
N GLU A 10 5.02 51.08 -61.49
CA GLU A 10 6.01 50.35 -60.61
C GLU A 10 5.65 48.85 -60.65
N PRO A 11 6.59 47.90 -60.91
CA PRO A 11 6.30 46.48 -60.88
C PRO A 11 6.01 46.06 -59.47
N GLU A 12 4.84 45.50 -59.24
CA GLU A 12 4.44 44.85 -57.97
C GLU A 12 5.48 43.80 -57.60
N ALA A 13 6.20 44.03 -56.46
CA ALA A 13 7.21 43.11 -55.99
C ALA A 13 6.60 41.70 -55.75
N PRO A 14 7.23 40.63 -56.21
CA PRO A 14 6.68 39.29 -56.04
C PRO A 14 6.49 39.03 -54.54
N THR A 15 5.27 38.71 -54.15
CA THR A 15 4.93 38.29 -52.77
C THR A 15 5.80 37.09 -52.41
N PRO A 16 6.54 37.14 -51.28
CA PRO A 16 7.40 36.04 -50.89
C PRO A 16 6.55 34.77 -50.76
N PRO A 17 7.09 33.60 -51.12
CA PRO A 17 6.35 32.36 -51.05
C PRO A 17 5.93 32.10 -49.62
N PRO A 18 4.73 31.52 -49.38
CA PRO A 18 4.24 31.24 -48.04
C PRO A 18 5.21 30.32 -47.28
N PRO A 19 5.49 30.59 -46.00
CA PRO A 19 6.43 29.79 -45.23
C PRO A 19 5.97 28.34 -45.13
N ALA A 20 6.91 27.41 -45.35
CA ALA A 20 6.65 26.00 -45.23
C ALA A 20 6.57 25.61 -43.75
N VAL A 21 5.51 24.92 -43.37
CA VAL A 21 5.25 24.39 -42.02
C VAL A 21 4.81 22.94 -42.09
N GLN A 22 5.05 22.22 -40.99
CA GLN A 22 4.50 20.87 -40.82
C GLN A 22 3.41 20.91 -39.76
N PHE A 23 2.29 20.26 -40.05
CA PHE A 23 1.20 20.13 -39.11
C PHE A 23 0.92 18.67 -38.80
N ARG A 24 0.21 18.43 -37.69
CA ARG A 24 -0.37 17.15 -37.33
C ARG A 24 -1.85 17.34 -37.02
N SER A 25 -2.65 16.44 -37.54
CA SER A 25 -4.09 16.40 -37.22
C SER A 25 -4.26 15.92 -35.75
N VAL A 26 -5.14 16.61 -35.03
CA VAL A 26 -5.50 16.22 -33.63
C VAL A 26 -6.41 15.01 -33.74
N GLU A 27 -5.96 13.91 -33.15
CA GLU A 27 -6.66 12.63 -33.15
C GLU A 27 -7.06 12.22 -31.76
N LEU A 28 -8.19 11.52 -31.63
CA LEU A 28 -8.56 10.79 -30.45
C LEU A 28 -7.68 9.54 -30.29
N ARG A 29 -7.09 9.37 -29.14
CA ARG A 29 -6.38 8.14 -28.78
C ARG A 29 -6.86 7.65 -27.43
N GLU A 30 -6.87 6.35 -27.28
CA GLU A 30 -7.09 5.71 -26.00
C GLU A 30 -5.92 5.93 -25.06
N VAL A 31 -6.13 6.67 -23.99
CA VAL A 31 -5.13 6.98 -22.96
C VAL A 31 -5.59 6.42 -21.63
N ALA A 32 -4.69 5.71 -20.94
CA ALA A 32 -4.94 5.30 -19.58
C ALA A 32 -4.64 6.48 -18.64
N THR A 33 -5.64 6.97 -17.93
CA THR A 33 -5.42 8.02 -16.93
C THR A 33 -4.58 7.47 -15.78
N THR A 34 -3.45 8.13 -15.51
CA THR A 34 -2.53 7.76 -14.44
C THR A 34 -2.39 8.92 -13.47
N PHE A 35 -2.58 8.66 -12.20
CA PHE A 35 -2.41 9.64 -11.14
C PHE A 35 -1.09 9.38 -10.41
N GLU A 36 -0.31 10.42 -10.16
CA GLU A 36 0.95 10.34 -9.42
C GLU A 36 0.75 10.87 -8.00
N PHE A 37 1.21 10.09 -7.01
CA PHE A 37 1.17 10.47 -5.60
C PHE A 37 2.52 10.17 -4.94
N VAL A 38 2.87 10.97 -3.92
CA VAL A 38 3.96 10.64 -3.01
C VAL A 38 3.46 9.62 -2.02
N ALA A 39 4.23 8.57 -1.82
CA ALA A 39 3.87 7.44 -1.00
C ALA A 39 4.97 7.08 0.00
N ARG A 40 4.60 6.40 1.05
CA ARG A 40 5.52 5.85 2.05
C ARG A 40 5.27 4.36 2.23
N THR A 41 6.35 3.59 2.21
CA THR A 41 6.28 2.16 2.49
C THR A 41 6.13 1.91 3.98
N ARG A 42 5.37 0.90 4.33
CA ARG A 42 5.17 0.42 5.70
C ARG A 42 5.15 -1.11 5.69
N ALA A 43 5.82 -1.72 6.65
CA ALA A 43 5.71 -3.15 6.85
C ALA A 43 4.26 -3.54 7.19
N ARG A 44 3.86 -4.75 6.83
CA ARG A 44 2.54 -5.28 7.22
C ARG A 44 2.46 -5.46 8.73
N GLU A 45 3.49 -6.07 9.30
CA GLU A 45 3.66 -6.21 10.75
C GLU A 45 5.07 -5.75 11.12
N ASP A 46 5.18 -5.01 12.22
CA ASP A 46 6.43 -4.52 12.79
C ASP A 46 6.32 -4.61 14.32
N THR A 47 7.00 -5.57 14.90
CA THR A 47 6.83 -5.90 16.33
C THR A 47 8.17 -6.07 17.01
N ALA A 48 8.31 -5.41 18.16
CA ALA A 48 9.41 -5.63 19.08
C ALA A 48 9.11 -6.86 19.96
N ILE A 49 9.84 -7.94 19.75
CA ILE A 49 9.73 -9.16 20.55
C ILE A 49 10.30 -8.92 21.94
N ARG A 50 9.55 -9.27 22.98
CA ARG A 50 9.91 -9.07 24.39
C ARG A 50 9.72 -10.35 25.19
N ALA A 51 10.47 -10.50 26.29
CA ALA A 51 10.28 -11.57 27.24
C ALA A 51 8.97 -11.40 28.02
N GLN A 52 8.25 -12.50 28.23
CA GLN A 52 7.04 -12.54 29.04
C GLN A 52 7.31 -13.11 30.45
N VAL A 53 8.46 -13.75 30.64
CA VAL A 53 8.93 -14.30 31.93
C VAL A 53 10.35 -13.82 32.18
N SER A 54 10.76 -13.89 33.48
CA SER A 54 12.10 -13.48 33.89
C SER A 54 13.08 -14.66 33.81
N GLY A 55 14.33 -14.39 33.44
CA GLY A 55 15.35 -15.43 33.41
C GLY A 55 16.52 -15.06 32.53
N THR A 56 17.51 -15.93 32.47
CA THR A 56 18.72 -15.73 31.64
C THR A 56 18.53 -16.31 30.25
N ILE A 57 18.93 -15.59 29.20
CA ILE A 57 18.95 -16.10 27.83
C ILE A 57 20.01 -17.20 27.71
N THR A 58 19.62 -18.41 27.39
CA THR A 58 20.51 -19.55 27.19
C THR A 58 20.85 -19.83 25.77
N GLU A 59 19.95 -19.45 24.82
CA GLU A 59 20.11 -19.74 23.40
C GLU A 59 19.49 -18.63 22.55
N ARG A 60 20.12 -18.36 21.39
CA ARG A 60 19.59 -17.58 20.29
C ARG A 60 19.68 -18.41 19.02
N SER A 61 18.53 -18.74 18.42
CA SER A 61 18.44 -19.73 17.34
C SER A 61 18.39 -19.13 15.94
N PHE A 62 18.60 -17.81 15.78
CA PHE A 62 18.60 -17.10 14.50
C PHE A 62 19.87 -16.24 14.33
N ARG A 63 20.11 -15.77 13.12
CA ARG A 63 21.10 -14.74 12.80
C ARG A 63 20.38 -13.41 12.56
N GLU A 64 21.03 -12.32 12.96
CA GLU A 64 20.52 -10.96 12.69
C GLU A 64 20.36 -10.74 11.18
N GLY A 65 19.23 -10.15 10.77
CA GLY A 65 18.87 -9.98 9.36
C GLY A 65 18.37 -11.25 8.65
N GLN A 66 18.22 -12.37 9.36
CA GLN A 66 17.72 -13.61 8.79
C GLN A 66 16.18 -13.56 8.66
N TYR A 67 15.65 -14.13 7.57
CA TYR A 67 14.23 -14.44 7.47
C TYR A 67 13.90 -15.66 8.33
N VAL A 68 12.86 -15.54 9.15
CA VAL A 68 12.33 -16.60 10.00
C VAL A 68 10.87 -16.86 9.66
N ASN A 69 10.43 -18.09 9.82
CA ASN A 69 9.03 -18.45 9.66
C ASN A 69 8.27 -18.26 10.97
N LYS A 70 6.95 -18.15 10.86
CA LYS A 70 6.08 -18.19 12.03
C LYS A 70 6.38 -19.45 12.86
N ASP A 71 6.37 -19.32 14.18
CA ASP A 71 6.64 -20.35 15.17
C ASP A 71 8.10 -20.84 15.24
N ASP A 72 9.03 -20.31 14.43
CA ASP A 72 10.47 -20.57 14.60
C ASP A 72 10.95 -20.09 15.97
N LEU A 73 11.80 -20.88 16.63
CA LEU A 73 12.41 -20.50 17.90
C LEU A 73 13.39 -19.34 17.68
N LEU A 74 13.20 -18.26 18.42
CA LEU A 74 14.10 -17.10 18.40
C LEU A 74 15.07 -17.12 19.58
N TYR A 75 14.53 -17.23 20.79
CA TYR A 75 15.30 -17.26 22.02
C TYR A 75 14.79 -18.35 22.97
N ARG A 76 15.69 -18.85 23.80
CA ARG A 76 15.35 -19.69 24.96
C ARG A 76 15.85 -19.05 26.22
N ILE A 77 14.94 -18.89 27.17
CA ILE A 77 15.23 -18.50 28.56
C ILE A 77 15.45 -19.79 29.36
N ASP A 78 16.28 -19.77 30.40
CA ASP A 78 16.55 -20.93 31.28
C ASP A 78 15.23 -21.55 31.77
N PRO A 79 14.82 -22.74 31.31
CA PRO A 79 13.54 -23.33 31.66
C PRO A 79 13.53 -24.01 33.02
N ARG A 80 14.70 -24.33 33.58
CA ARG A 80 14.84 -25.16 34.82
C ARG A 80 14.01 -24.68 36.01
N PRO A 81 13.93 -23.36 36.33
CA PRO A 81 13.07 -22.90 37.43
C PRO A 81 11.59 -23.13 37.14
N TYR A 82 11.16 -23.02 35.89
CA TYR A 82 9.78 -23.20 35.46
C TYR A 82 9.39 -24.68 35.37
N GLU A 83 10.30 -25.56 34.93
CA GLU A 83 10.12 -27.01 35.00
C GLU A 83 9.92 -27.48 36.44
N ALA A 84 10.76 -27.01 37.39
CA ALA A 84 10.62 -27.34 38.80
C ALA A 84 9.30 -26.81 39.41
N ALA A 85 8.83 -25.63 39.00
CA ALA A 85 7.54 -25.09 39.41
C ALA A 85 6.36 -25.95 38.89
N LEU A 86 6.43 -26.38 37.62
CA LEU A 86 5.45 -27.26 37.00
C LEU A 86 5.38 -28.62 37.70
N ASP A 87 6.55 -29.22 38.00
CA ASP A 87 6.60 -30.50 38.71
C ASP A 87 6.01 -30.39 40.12
N SER A 88 6.25 -29.28 40.83
CA SER A 88 5.63 -29.00 42.12
C SER A 88 4.11 -28.89 42.02
N ALA A 89 3.60 -28.14 41.03
CA ALA A 89 2.16 -27.98 40.79
C ALA A 89 1.48 -29.34 40.44
N ARG A 90 2.14 -30.17 39.66
CA ARG A 90 1.66 -31.53 39.32
C ARG A 90 1.59 -32.43 40.53
N ALA A 91 2.55 -32.35 41.47
CA ALA A 91 2.53 -33.09 42.73
C ALA A 91 1.35 -32.65 43.62
N ASP A 92 1.08 -31.34 43.71
CA ASP A 92 -0.05 -30.79 44.43
C ASP A 92 -1.40 -31.22 43.82
N LEU A 93 -1.52 -31.24 42.51
CA LEU A 93 -2.69 -31.74 41.80
C LEU A 93 -2.95 -33.24 42.11
N SER A 94 -1.89 -34.06 42.10
CA SER A 94 -1.99 -35.46 42.45
C SER A 94 -2.48 -35.65 43.87
N ARG A 95 -1.99 -34.85 44.82
CA ARG A 95 -2.44 -34.87 46.21
C ARG A 95 -3.91 -34.47 46.35
N ALA A 96 -4.35 -33.39 45.69
CA ALA A 96 -5.73 -32.91 45.69
C ALA A 96 -6.69 -33.98 45.13
N ARG A 97 -6.30 -34.63 44.01
CA ARG A 97 -7.05 -35.73 43.43
C ARG A 97 -7.25 -36.90 44.39
N THR A 98 -6.17 -37.35 45.03
CA THR A 98 -6.21 -38.43 46.00
C THR A 98 -7.10 -38.08 47.20
N ASN A 99 -7.05 -36.85 47.71
CA ASN A 99 -7.91 -36.39 48.79
C ASN A 99 -9.40 -36.41 48.37
N LEU A 100 -9.74 -35.91 47.17
CA LEU A 100 -11.10 -35.94 46.69
C LEU A 100 -11.62 -37.39 46.58
N GLU A 101 -10.82 -38.32 46.05
CA GLU A 101 -11.17 -39.74 45.97
C GLU A 101 -11.44 -40.37 47.37
N VAL A 102 -10.75 -39.93 48.41
CA VAL A 102 -11.04 -40.34 49.78
C VAL A 102 -12.39 -39.79 50.24
N PHE A 103 -12.64 -38.50 50.07
CA PHE A 103 -13.93 -37.88 50.42
C PHE A 103 -15.11 -38.45 49.68
N GLU A 104 -14.97 -38.79 48.38
CA GLU A 104 -15.99 -39.44 47.57
C GLU A 104 -16.30 -40.83 48.11
N ARG A 105 -15.26 -41.61 48.47
CA ARG A 105 -15.46 -42.98 49.07
C ARG A 105 -16.11 -42.89 50.46
N ASP A 106 -15.76 -41.88 51.25
CA ASP A 106 -16.34 -41.69 52.58
C ASP A 106 -17.83 -41.28 52.46
N LEU A 107 -18.17 -40.38 51.52
CA LEU A 107 -19.53 -39.98 51.24
C LEU A 107 -20.34 -41.17 50.73
N ALA A 108 -19.81 -41.96 49.78
CA ALA A 108 -20.49 -43.14 49.26
C ALA A 108 -20.83 -44.14 50.35
N ARG A 109 -19.87 -44.46 51.23
CA ARG A 109 -20.11 -45.31 52.42
C ARG A 109 -21.16 -44.74 53.36
N GLY A 110 -21.11 -43.40 53.61
CA GLY A 110 -22.11 -42.74 54.45
C GLY A 110 -23.53 -42.86 53.91
N ILE A 111 -23.69 -42.64 52.58
CA ILE A 111 -24.98 -42.78 51.91
C ILE A 111 -25.55 -44.24 51.99
N GLU A 112 -24.68 -45.24 51.90
CA GLU A 112 -25.08 -46.65 52.10
C GLU A 112 -25.60 -46.98 53.51
N LEU A 113 -25.07 -46.30 54.54
CA LEU A 113 -25.41 -46.52 55.95
C LEU A 113 -26.59 -45.66 56.45
N GLU A 114 -26.98 -44.64 55.75
CA GLU A 114 -28.06 -43.69 56.10
C GLU A 114 -29.45 -44.37 56.21
N PRO A 115 -29.89 -45.27 55.25
CA PRO A 115 -31.19 -45.89 55.31
C PRO A 115 -31.38 -46.78 56.55
N ASP A 116 -30.30 -47.39 57.05
CA ASP A 116 -30.30 -48.27 58.21
C ASP A 116 -30.20 -47.49 59.56
N GLY A 117 -30.12 -46.14 59.50
CA GLY A 117 -30.07 -45.30 60.70
C GLY A 117 -28.71 -45.28 61.41
N PHE A 118 -27.66 -45.87 60.82
CA PHE A 118 -26.32 -45.92 61.43
C PHE A 118 -25.55 -44.58 61.33
N ILE A 119 -26.04 -43.65 60.47
CA ILE A 119 -25.43 -42.35 60.30
C ILE A 119 -26.52 -41.25 60.27
N SER A 120 -26.25 -40.08 60.86
CA SER A 120 -27.23 -38.98 60.85
C SER A 120 -27.17 -38.15 59.58
N ALA A 121 -28.34 -37.50 59.23
CA ALA A 121 -28.40 -36.59 58.09
C ALA A 121 -27.36 -35.46 58.19
N SER A 122 -27.10 -34.95 59.41
CA SER A 122 -26.06 -33.94 59.65
C SER A 122 -24.64 -34.40 59.31
N GLU A 123 -24.35 -35.70 59.55
CA GLU A 123 -23.04 -36.27 59.19
C GLU A 123 -22.92 -36.46 57.67
N ILE A 124 -23.99 -36.84 56.98
CA ILE A 124 -24.05 -36.87 55.50
C ILE A 124 -23.80 -35.50 54.91
N ASP A 125 -24.41 -34.44 55.47
CA ASP A 125 -24.20 -33.09 54.99
C ASP A 125 -22.75 -32.65 55.19
N LYS A 126 -22.09 -33.05 56.26
CA LYS A 126 -20.67 -32.82 56.50
C LYS A 126 -19.80 -33.58 55.51
N LEU A 127 -20.10 -34.84 55.18
CA LEU A 127 -19.37 -35.60 54.15
C LEU A 127 -19.54 -35.01 52.76
N ARG A 128 -20.72 -34.48 52.42
CA ARG A 128 -20.95 -33.70 51.17
C ARG A 128 -20.10 -32.46 51.14
N GLY A 129 -20.09 -31.67 52.25
CA GLY A 129 -19.26 -30.49 52.36
C GLY A 129 -17.78 -30.78 52.21
N ASN A 130 -17.27 -31.91 52.77
CA ASN A 130 -15.88 -32.33 52.58
C ASN A 130 -15.59 -32.69 51.12
N ARG A 131 -16.49 -33.43 50.43
CA ARG A 131 -16.35 -33.77 49.04
C ARG A 131 -16.35 -32.50 48.14
N ASP A 132 -17.27 -31.56 48.39
CA ASP A 132 -17.33 -30.28 47.68
C ASP A 132 -16.08 -29.42 47.87
N SER A 133 -15.56 -29.39 49.11
CA SER A 133 -14.28 -28.74 49.42
C SER A 133 -13.10 -29.44 48.72
N GLY A 134 -13.09 -30.77 48.66
CA GLY A 134 -12.10 -31.54 47.92
C GLY A 134 -12.16 -31.28 46.42
N ALA A 135 -13.35 -31.17 45.85
CA ALA A 135 -13.56 -30.85 44.45
C ALA A 135 -13.04 -29.42 44.12
N ALA A 136 -13.34 -28.43 44.94
CA ALA A 136 -12.80 -27.08 44.80
C ALA A 136 -11.25 -27.03 44.92
N ALA A 137 -10.69 -27.81 45.86
CA ALA A 137 -9.22 -27.90 46.00
C ALA A 137 -8.55 -28.54 44.74
N LEU A 138 -9.20 -29.52 44.12
CA LEU A 138 -8.75 -30.13 42.86
C LEU A 138 -8.74 -29.09 41.72
N GLU A 139 -9.80 -28.30 41.60
CA GLU A 139 -9.91 -27.24 40.57
C GLU A 139 -8.81 -26.19 40.73
N VAL A 140 -8.54 -25.74 41.94
CA VAL A 140 -7.43 -24.81 42.25
C VAL A 140 -6.08 -25.41 41.84
N ALA A 141 -5.84 -26.69 42.15
CA ALA A 141 -4.59 -27.35 41.80
C ALA A 141 -4.46 -27.54 40.27
N GLN A 142 -5.55 -27.79 39.55
CA GLN A 142 -5.56 -27.84 38.08
C GLN A 142 -5.16 -26.48 37.46
N ALA A 143 -5.76 -25.39 37.95
CA ALA A 143 -5.41 -24.04 37.50
C ALA A 143 -3.95 -23.67 37.78
N ALA A 144 -3.37 -24.15 38.90
CA ALA A 144 -1.97 -23.96 39.20
C ALA A 144 -1.03 -24.69 38.23
N VAL A 145 -1.39 -25.91 37.78
CA VAL A 145 -0.65 -26.65 36.77
C VAL A 145 -0.72 -25.90 35.44
N GLU A 146 -1.91 -25.48 34.99
CA GLU A 146 -2.09 -24.74 33.75
C GLU A 146 -1.25 -23.45 33.72
N LYS A 147 -1.27 -22.69 34.83
CA LYS A 147 -0.43 -21.51 34.99
C LYS A 147 1.06 -21.84 34.83
N ALA A 148 1.55 -22.88 35.47
CA ALA A 148 2.96 -23.28 35.42
C ALA A 148 3.35 -23.76 34.00
N GLU A 149 2.45 -24.41 33.27
CA GLU A 149 2.65 -24.80 31.85
C GLU A 149 2.74 -23.57 30.91
N ILE A 150 1.90 -22.57 31.13
CA ILE A 150 1.95 -21.28 30.38
C ILE A 150 3.28 -20.58 30.66
N ASP A 151 3.69 -20.45 31.95
CA ASP A 151 4.94 -19.80 32.34
C ASP A 151 6.17 -20.53 31.75
N LEU A 152 6.15 -21.86 31.73
CA LEU A 152 7.18 -22.66 31.03
C LEU A 152 7.15 -22.43 29.51
N GLY A 153 5.98 -22.38 28.91
CA GLY A 153 5.84 -22.09 27.48
C GLY A 153 6.46 -20.75 27.09
N PHE A 154 6.37 -19.74 27.95
CA PHE A 154 6.99 -18.42 27.72
C PHE A 154 8.51 -18.40 27.81
N THR A 155 9.16 -19.49 28.28
CA THR A 155 10.62 -19.62 28.18
C THR A 155 11.13 -19.84 26.77
N GLU A 156 10.28 -20.32 25.85
CA GLU A 156 10.57 -20.43 24.44
C GLU A 156 9.92 -19.27 23.69
N ILE A 157 10.72 -18.30 23.27
CA ILE A 157 10.26 -17.13 22.54
C ILE A 157 10.29 -17.45 21.04
N ARG A 158 9.11 -17.53 20.44
CA ARG A 158 8.91 -17.89 19.03
C ARG A 158 8.43 -16.71 18.20
N ALA A 159 8.67 -16.78 16.89
CA ALA A 159 8.22 -15.78 15.93
C ALA A 159 6.68 -15.80 15.80
N PRO A 160 5.97 -14.69 16.07
CA PRO A 160 4.51 -14.63 15.95
C PRO A 160 4.03 -14.64 14.50
N PHE A 161 4.86 -14.22 13.56
CA PHE A 161 4.64 -14.23 12.12
C PHE A 161 5.97 -14.41 11.39
N SER A 162 5.90 -14.73 10.09
CA SER A 162 7.10 -14.85 9.26
C SER A 162 7.60 -13.47 8.84
N GLY A 163 8.94 -13.25 8.91
CA GLY A 163 9.51 -11.95 8.59
C GLY A 163 11.02 -11.91 8.76
N LEU A 164 11.60 -10.72 8.59
CA LEU A 164 13.01 -10.45 8.79
C LEU A 164 13.27 -10.05 10.24
N THR A 165 14.28 -10.67 10.84
CA THR A 165 14.76 -10.28 12.18
C THR A 165 15.67 -9.05 12.07
N GLY A 166 15.49 -8.11 12.97
CA GLY A 166 16.40 -6.98 13.14
C GLY A 166 17.68 -7.39 13.88
N ARG A 167 18.37 -6.38 14.42
CA ARG A 167 19.50 -6.56 15.33
C ARG A 167 19.01 -7.06 16.69
N SER A 168 19.74 -7.99 17.28
CA SER A 168 19.53 -8.43 18.65
C SER A 168 20.03 -7.36 19.63
N GLU A 169 19.18 -6.90 20.52
CA GLU A 169 19.55 -5.91 21.55
C GLU A 169 20.27 -6.56 22.74
N LEU A 170 20.05 -7.87 22.95
CA LEU A 170 20.56 -8.63 24.09
C LEU A 170 21.38 -9.83 23.65
N SER A 171 22.29 -10.27 24.50
CA SER A 171 23.22 -11.37 24.30
C SER A 171 22.85 -12.62 25.10
N ILE A 172 23.37 -13.77 24.71
CA ILE A 172 23.29 -14.99 25.54
C ILE A 172 24.00 -14.72 26.88
N GLY A 173 23.33 -15.03 27.97
CA GLY A 173 23.80 -14.75 29.34
C GLY A 173 23.12 -13.52 29.97
N ASP A 174 22.46 -12.67 29.20
CA ASP A 174 21.74 -11.51 29.73
C ASP A 174 20.47 -11.93 30.47
N LEU A 175 20.13 -11.17 31.49
CA LEU A 175 18.92 -11.34 32.29
C LEU A 175 17.78 -10.56 31.63
N VAL A 176 16.65 -11.22 31.44
CA VAL A 176 15.44 -10.60 30.90
C VAL A 176 14.29 -10.63 31.90
N SER A 177 13.32 -9.74 31.74
CA SER A 177 12.11 -9.67 32.54
C SER A 177 10.92 -9.13 31.75
N PRO A 178 9.68 -9.43 32.17
CA PRO A 178 8.49 -8.85 31.59
C PRO A 178 8.52 -7.32 31.63
N GLY A 179 8.21 -6.68 30.48
CA GLY A 179 8.26 -5.22 30.36
C GLY A 179 9.67 -4.62 30.20
N GLY A 180 10.71 -5.45 30.17
CA GLY A 180 12.10 -5.03 29.89
C GLY A 180 12.33 -4.64 28.44
N ASP A 181 13.62 -4.51 28.07
CA ASP A 181 14.03 -4.14 26.70
C ASP A 181 13.57 -5.13 25.64
N SER A 182 13.50 -4.65 24.42
CA SER A 182 13.24 -5.49 23.25
C SER A 182 14.39 -6.47 23.03
N LEU A 183 14.08 -7.73 22.75
CA LEU A 183 15.06 -8.73 22.38
C LEU A 183 15.51 -8.57 20.93
N VAL A 184 14.54 -8.42 20.04
CA VAL A 184 14.74 -8.25 18.59
C VAL A 184 13.46 -7.66 18.00
N THR A 185 13.61 -6.89 16.92
CA THR A 185 12.47 -6.48 16.09
C THR A 185 12.23 -7.52 15.02
N LEU A 186 10.98 -7.90 14.80
CA LEU A 186 10.55 -8.77 13.71
C LEU A 186 9.66 -7.97 12.76
N VAL A 187 9.99 -7.96 11.47
CA VAL A 187 9.34 -7.12 10.47
C VAL A 187 8.87 -7.97 9.29
N GLN A 188 7.58 -7.91 8.98
CA GLN A 188 7.01 -8.56 7.80
C GLN A 188 7.00 -7.58 6.63
N ASN A 189 7.96 -7.74 5.71
CA ASN A 189 8.12 -6.90 4.53
C ASN A 189 7.44 -7.46 3.28
N ASP A 190 6.94 -8.69 3.30
CA ASP A 190 6.20 -9.31 2.19
C ASP A 190 4.83 -9.80 2.69
N PRO A 191 3.72 -9.25 2.17
CA PRO A 191 3.66 -8.11 1.26
C PRO A 191 4.03 -6.78 1.96
N MET A 192 4.58 -5.84 1.18
CA MET A 192 4.84 -4.47 1.62
C MET A 192 3.58 -3.62 1.45
N LEU A 193 3.24 -2.84 2.46
CA LEU A 193 2.18 -1.84 2.39
C LEU A 193 2.74 -0.50 1.94
N VAL A 194 1.95 0.23 1.17
CA VAL A 194 2.31 1.54 0.65
C VAL A 194 1.14 2.48 0.89
N ASP A 195 1.37 3.46 1.74
CA ASP A 195 0.38 4.47 2.10
C ASP A 195 0.61 5.74 1.27
N PHE A 196 -0.44 6.28 0.67
CA PHE A 196 -0.43 7.53 -0.07
C PHE A 196 -1.74 8.29 0.12
N ASP A 197 -1.65 9.62 0.04
CA ASP A 197 -2.78 10.50 0.33
C ASP A 197 -3.42 11.01 -0.96
N ILE A 198 -4.75 10.88 -1.04
CA ILE A 198 -5.56 11.35 -2.15
C ILE A 198 -6.47 12.48 -1.64
N SER A 199 -6.66 13.53 -2.45
CA SER A 199 -7.55 14.63 -2.08
C SER A 199 -9.01 14.17 -1.96
N GLU A 200 -9.76 14.77 -1.03
CA GLU A 200 -11.20 14.53 -0.87
C GLU A 200 -11.96 14.72 -2.19
N GLN A 201 -11.57 15.72 -2.97
CA GLN A 201 -12.21 16.00 -4.26
C GLN A 201 -12.06 14.84 -5.24
N THR A 202 -10.85 14.26 -5.33
CA THR A 202 -10.57 13.12 -6.21
C THR A 202 -11.37 11.89 -5.78
N VAL A 203 -11.43 11.63 -4.47
CA VAL A 203 -12.20 10.49 -3.94
C VAL A 203 -13.69 10.68 -4.17
N ALA A 204 -14.24 11.89 -3.93
CA ALA A 204 -15.64 12.19 -4.17
C ALA A 204 -16.01 12.01 -5.66
N ALA A 205 -15.16 12.49 -6.57
CA ALA A 205 -15.36 12.31 -8.00
C ALA A 205 -15.38 10.82 -8.40
N SER A 206 -14.46 10.03 -7.86
CA SER A 206 -14.39 8.59 -8.09
C SER A 206 -15.66 7.86 -7.60
N LEU A 207 -16.13 8.21 -6.40
CA LEU A 207 -17.33 7.59 -5.83
C LEU A 207 -18.59 7.93 -6.62
N ILE A 208 -18.72 9.18 -7.09
CA ILE A 208 -19.86 9.59 -7.94
C ILE A 208 -19.82 8.81 -9.26
N GLU A 209 -18.64 8.70 -9.89
CA GLU A 209 -18.48 7.95 -11.13
C GLU A 209 -18.83 6.48 -10.94
N ASP A 210 -18.37 5.83 -9.87
CA ASP A 210 -18.70 4.44 -9.56
C ASP A 210 -20.21 4.24 -9.36
N GLN A 211 -20.90 5.22 -8.73
CA GLN A 211 -22.36 5.19 -8.60
C GLN A 211 -23.07 5.31 -9.96
N GLU A 212 -22.59 6.19 -10.83
CA GLU A 212 -23.15 6.36 -12.17
C GLU A 212 -22.92 5.10 -13.03
N ARG A 213 -21.75 4.49 -12.93
CA ARG A 213 -21.42 3.23 -13.62
C ARG A 213 -22.31 2.09 -13.12
N ALA A 214 -22.47 1.96 -11.80
CA ALA A 214 -23.37 0.97 -11.19
C ALA A 214 -24.82 1.15 -11.68
N ALA A 215 -25.31 2.40 -11.83
CA ALA A 215 -26.62 2.70 -12.36
C ALA A 215 -26.78 2.26 -13.83
N ARG A 216 -25.69 2.20 -14.61
CA ARG A 216 -25.66 1.68 -15.98
C ARG A 216 -25.40 0.17 -16.07
N GLY A 217 -25.20 -0.50 -14.93
CA GLY A 217 -24.88 -1.94 -14.87
C GLY A 217 -23.43 -2.26 -15.27
N GLU A 218 -22.54 -1.29 -15.20
CA GLU A 218 -21.12 -1.43 -15.46
C GLU A 218 -20.36 -1.74 -14.16
N ASP A 219 -19.22 -2.44 -14.28
CA ASP A 219 -18.34 -2.70 -13.14
C ASP A 219 -17.69 -1.41 -12.62
N PRO A 220 -17.36 -1.36 -11.30
CA PRO A 220 -16.61 -0.26 -10.71
C PRO A 220 -15.25 -0.10 -11.40
N VAL A 221 -14.71 1.13 -11.33
CA VAL A 221 -13.39 1.42 -11.89
C VAL A 221 -12.32 0.63 -11.15
N SER A 222 -11.55 -0.16 -11.88
CA SER A 222 -10.36 -0.80 -11.31
C SER A 222 -9.17 0.17 -11.31
N TYR A 223 -8.33 0.07 -10.29
CA TYR A 223 -7.12 0.88 -10.16
C TYR A 223 -5.92 -0.03 -9.91
N THR A 224 -4.88 0.14 -10.71
CA THR A 224 -3.64 -0.63 -10.58
C THR A 224 -2.51 0.29 -10.14
N PRO A 225 -2.06 0.21 -8.89
CA PRO A 225 -0.92 0.98 -8.42
C PRO A 225 0.40 0.36 -8.89
N ARG A 226 1.33 1.21 -9.34
CA ARG A 226 2.71 0.87 -9.70
C ARG A 226 3.65 1.78 -8.93
N LEU A 227 4.76 1.24 -8.42
CA LEU A 227 5.76 2.02 -7.69
C LEU A 227 6.91 2.44 -8.61
N GLN A 228 7.40 3.65 -8.41
CA GLN A 228 8.67 4.11 -8.93
C GLN A 228 9.67 4.22 -7.78
N LEU A 229 10.77 3.49 -7.92
CA LEU A 229 11.88 3.49 -6.98
C LEU A 229 12.62 4.84 -7.04
N ILE A 230 13.42 5.14 -6.03
CA ILE A 230 14.17 6.40 -5.93
C ILE A 230 15.16 6.63 -7.09
N ASN A 231 15.60 5.56 -7.73
CA ASN A 231 16.46 5.60 -8.92
C ASN A 231 15.69 5.86 -10.23
N GLY A 232 14.39 6.11 -10.17
CA GLY A 232 13.52 6.35 -11.32
C GLY A 232 13.00 5.10 -12.03
N GLN A 233 13.47 3.91 -11.68
CA GLN A 233 12.98 2.66 -12.26
C GLN A 233 11.63 2.27 -11.65
N PHE A 234 10.77 1.65 -12.43
CA PHE A 234 9.53 1.07 -11.91
C PHE A 234 9.81 -0.26 -11.21
N TYR A 235 9.15 -0.45 -10.08
CA TYR A 235 9.12 -1.74 -9.40
C TYR A 235 8.42 -2.78 -10.31
N PRO A 236 9.00 -3.98 -10.49
CA PRO A 236 8.53 -4.91 -11.52
C PRO A 236 7.14 -5.48 -11.25
N LEU A 237 6.73 -5.59 -9.97
CA LEU A 237 5.46 -6.18 -9.59
C LEU A 237 4.43 -5.07 -9.35
N PRO A 238 3.24 -5.13 -9.97
CA PRO A 238 2.15 -4.21 -9.67
C PRO A 238 1.60 -4.49 -8.27
N GLY A 239 1.00 -3.46 -7.68
CA GLY A 239 0.27 -3.57 -6.43
C GLY A 239 -1.23 -3.76 -6.62
N THR A 240 -1.91 -3.93 -5.51
CA THR A 240 -3.38 -3.92 -5.42
C THR A 240 -3.80 -2.95 -4.30
N ILE A 241 -4.88 -2.23 -4.50
CA ILE A 241 -5.44 -1.38 -3.44
C ILE A 241 -6.07 -2.31 -2.39
N GLU A 242 -5.61 -2.20 -1.15
CA GLU A 242 -6.13 -3.00 -0.04
C GLU A 242 -7.33 -2.31 0.60
N PHE A 243 -7.20 -1.04 0.93
CA PHE A 243 -8.31 -0.23 1.45
C PHE A 243 -8.02 1.28 1.33
N ALA A 244 -9.08 2.08 1.41
CA ALA A 244 -9.01 3.51 1.64
C ALA A 244 -9.51 3.82 3.06
N ASN A 245 -8.84 4.73 3.76
CA ASN A 245 -9.27 5.12 5.10
C ASN A 245 -10.70 5.71 5.06
N THR A 246 -11.47 5.47 6.11
CA THR A 246 -12.84 5.96 6.23
C THR A 246 -12.93 7.40 6.78
N ARG A 247 -11.79 7.98 7.16
CA ARG A 247 -11.74 9.33 7.74
C ARG A 247 -10.84 10.22 6.91
N ILE A 248 -11.34 11.44 6.66
CA ILE A 248 -10.57 12.53 6.05
C ILE A 248 -9.67 13.13 7.13
N ASN A 249 -8.43 13.39 6.80
CA ASN A 249 -7.56 14.20 7.64
C ASN A 249 -8.00 15.67 7.55
N PRO A 250 -8.51 16.28 8.64
CA PRO A 250 -9.11 17.63 8.58
C PRO A 250 -8.07 18.73 8.35
N THR A 251 -6.78 18.42 8.55
CA THR A 251 -5.69 19.41 8.35
C THR A 251 -5.27 19.50 6.89
N THR A 252 -5.26 18.37 6.18
CA THR A 252 -4.79 18.29 4.79
C THR A 252 -5.92 18.15 3.77
N GLY A 253 -7.14 17.79 4.19
CA GLY A 253 -8.26 17.49 3.31
C GLY A 253 -8.01 16.24 2.44
N THR A 254 -7.24 15.27 2.95
CA THR A 254 -6.86 14.07 2.23
C THR A 254 -7.35 12.80 2.92
N ILE A 255 -7.48 11.74 2.13
CA ILE A 255 -7.78 10.38 2.58
C ILE A 255 -6.56 9.52 2.27
N THR A 256 -6.07 8.79 3.26
CA THR A 256 -4.96 7.84 3.07
C THR A 256 -5.50 6.56 2.45
N VAL A 257 -4.89 6.16 1.34
CA VAL A 257 -5.14 4.89 0.67
C VAL A 257 -3.92 4.00 0.86
N THR A 258 -4.18 2.75 1.21
CA THR A 258 -3.15 1.72 1.37
C THR A 258 -3.22 0.74 0.21
N ALA A 259 -2.11 0.58 -0.48
CA ALA A 259 -1.92 -0.47 -1.48
C ALA A 259 -0.91 -1.50 -0.96
N GLN A 260 -1.11 -2.76 -1.33
CA GLN A 260 -0.15 -3.82 -1.02
C GLN A 260 0.64 -4.21 -2.28
N PHE A 261 1.92 -4.49 -2.08
CA PHE A 261 2.84 -4.91 -3.13
C PHE A 261 3.54 -6.20 -2.71
N PRO A 262 3.57 -7.24 -3.55
CA PRO A 262 4.42 -8.40 -3.31
C PRO A 262 5.88 -7.97 -3.24
N ASN A 263 6.63 -8.50 -2.28
CA ASN A 263 8.04 -8.12 -2.07
C ASN A 263 8.93 -9.33 -1.76
N PRO A 264 8.91 -10.37 -2.62
CA PRO A 264 9.63 -11.63 -2.35
C PRO A 264 11.13 -11.44 -2.22
N ASP A 265 11.71 -10.49 -2.96
CA ASP A 265 13.15 -10.21 -2.97
C ASP A 265 13.57 -9.19 -1.90
N ASN A 266 12.65 -8.72 -1.05
CA ASN A 266 12.88 -7.70 -0.02
C ASN A 266 13.54 -6.41 -0.55
N LEU A 267 13.24 -6.00 -1.79
CA LEU A 267 13.72 -4.76 -2.40
C LEU A 267 13.08 -3.53 -1.76
N LEU A 268 11.85 -3.67 -1.32
CA LEU A 268 11.12 -2.61 -0.61
C LEU A 268 11.40 -2.76 0.89
N LEU A 269 11.83 -1.66 1.51
CA LEU A 269 12.06 -1.58 2.95
C LEU A 269 11.02 -0.66 3.58
N SER A 270 10.64 -0.93 4.82
CA SER A 270 9.71 -0.08 5.57
C SER A 270 10.30 1.31 5.79
N GLY A 271 9.48 2.35 5.63
CA GLY A 271 9.86 3.75 5.85
C GLY A 271 10.41 4.49 4.63
N GLN A 272 10.53 3.87 3.46
CA GLN A 272 11.00 4.52 2.24
C GLN A 272 9.94 5.47 1.67
N PHE A 273 10.39 6.61 1.13
CA PHE A 273 9.55 7.48 0.30
C PHE A 273 9.67 7.06 -1.16
N MET A 274 8.53 6.99 -1.83
CA MET A 274 8.42 6.56 -3.22
C MET A 274 7.35 7.38 -3.95
N ARG A 275 7.27 7.21 -5.27
CA ARG A 275 6.13 7.68 -6.05
C ARG A 275 5.28 6.48 -6.42
N VAL A 276 3.98 6.60 -6.20
CA VAL A 276 3.01 5.62 -6.67
C VAL A 276 2.23 6.21 -7.85
N PHE A 277 2.14 5.44 -8.91
CA PHE A 277 1.38 5.74 -10.11
C PHE A 277 0.16 4.84 -10.12
N VAL A 278 -1.01 5.44 -9.93
CA VAL A 278 -2.28 4.71 -9.91
C VAL A 278 -2.93 4.82 -11.28
N GLN A 279 -2.91 3.73 -12.03
CA GLN A 279 -3.45 3.65 -13.37
C GLN A 279 -4.91 3.19 -13.32
N ARG A 280 -5.80 3.90 -14.03
CA ARG A 280 -7.20 3.45 -14.23
C ARG A 280 -7.24 2.25 -15.16
N GLY A 281 -8.09 1.30 -14.85
CA GLY A 281 -8.21 0.04 -15.61
C GLY A 281 -8.89 0.15 -16.97
N PHE A 282 -9.43 1.31 -17.31
CA PHE A 282 -9.96 1.57 -18.66
C PHE A 282 -9.26 2.79 -19.27
N LYS A 283 -9.21 2.77 -20.60
CA LYS A 283 -8.67 3.85 -21.38
C LYS A 283 -9.80 4.77 -21.79
N GLU A 284 -9.53 6.05 -21.82
CA GLU A 284 -10.44 7.07 -22.30
C GLU A 284 -9.94 7.64 -23.62
N GLU A 285 -10.86 7.89 -24.54
CA GLU A 285 -10.52 8.61 -25.74
C GLU A 285 -10.23 10.08 -25.41
N ARG A 286 -9.00 10.50 -25.61
CA ARG A 286 -8.52 11.86 -25.36
C ARG A 286 -7.83 12.42 -26.59
N LEU A 287 -7.97 13.73 -26.79
CA LEU A 287 -7.24 14.44 -27.83
C LEU A 287 -5.79 14.61 -27.40
N LEU A 288 -4.86 14.23 -28.28
CA LEU A 288 -3.43 14.35 -28.05
C LEU A 288 -2.79 15.31 -29.05
N ILE A 289 -1.84 16.12 -28.55
CA ILE A 289 -0.99 16.98 -29.37
C ILE A 289 0.48 16.82 -28.98
N PRO A 290 1.43 16.86 -29.94
CA PRO A 290 2.84 16.79 -29.64
C PRO A 290 3.31 17.97 -28.77
N GLN A 291 4.23 17.71 -27.86
CA GLN A 291 4.82 18.75 -27.00
C GLN A 291 5.46 19.87 -27.83
N SER A 292 6.03 19.55 -29.01
CA SER A 292 6.65 20.54 -29.92
C SER A 292 5.68 21.57 -30.50
N ALA A 293 4.37 21.29 -30.46
CA ALA A 293 3.33 22.20 -30.91
C ALA A 293 2.90 23.23 -29.88
N VAL A 294 3.19 22.98 -28.62
CA VAL A 294 2.74 23.81 -27.50
C VAL A 294 3.70 24.97 -27.29
N MET A 295 3.16 26.17 -27.25
CA MET A 295 3.85 27.41 -26.92
C MET A 295 3.25 28.01 -25.65
N GLU A 296 4.05 28.81 -24.94
CA GLU A 296 3.64 29.46 -23.69
C GLU A 296 3.99 30.94 -23.73
N ASP A 297 3.06 31.79 -23.31
CA ASP A 297 3.29 33.22 -23.12
C ASP A 297 2.62 33.73 -21.85
N MET A 298 2.60 35.04 -21.63
CA MET A 298 2.00 35.68 -20.44
C MET A 298 0.49 35.41 -20.31
N GLN A 299 -0.19 34.96 -21.37
CA GLN A 299 -1.62 34.65 -21.37
C GLN A 299 -1.90 33.14 -21.18
N GLY A 300 -0.86 32.32 -21.13
CA GLY A 300 -0.94 30.88 -20.94
C GLY A 300 -0.45 30.07 -22.13
N ARG A 301 -0.87 28.79 -22.16
CA ARG A 301 -0.45 27.86 -23.22
C ARG A 301 -1.36 27.97 -24.43
N TYR A 302 -0.74 27.95 -25.60
CA TYR A 302 -1.44 28.05 -26.88
C TYR A 302 -0.74 27.21 -27.96
N VAL A 303 -1.49 26.97 -29.05
CA VAL A 303 -0.99 26.33 -30.27
C VAL A 303 -1.35 27.14 -31.47
N TYR A 304 -0.60 26.99 -32.56
CA TYR A 304 -1.00 27.49 -33.88
C TYR A 304 -1.77 26.39 -34.62
N THR A 305 -2.96 26.74 -35.08
CA THR A 305 -3.80 25.88 -35.94
C THR A 305 -3.82 26.41 -37.38
N ILE A 306 -4.11 25.53 -38.33
CA ILE A 306 -4.25 25.87 -39.74
C ILE A 306 -5.70 25.63 -40.13
N ASP A 307 -6.33 26.64 -40.72
CA ASP A 307 -7.68 26.53 -41.22
C ASP A 307 -7.74 25.82 -42.60
N PRO A 308 -8.94 25.49 -43.17
CA PRO A 308 -9.04 24.87 -44.49
C PRO A 308 -8.53 25.72 -45.64
N LYS A 309 -8.23 27.01 -45.41
CA LYS A 309 -7.67 27.94 -46.41
C LYS A 309 -6.16 28.14 -46.23
N ASP A 310 -5.53 27.27 -45.41
CA ASP A 310 -4.12 27.32 -45.01
C ASP A 310 -3.68 28.64 -44.35
N ILE A 311 -4.61 29.25 -43.59
CA ILE A 311 -4.33 30.44 -42.77
C ILE A 311 -4.06 30.02 -41.31
N VAL A 312 -3.01 30.60 -40.72
CA VAL A 312 -2.62 30.33 -39.33
C VAL A 312 -3.56 31.03 -38.36
N GLY A 313 -4.15 30.28 -37.46
CA GLY A 313 -4.91 30.74 -36.31
C GLY A 313 -4.14 30.49 -34.98
N ARG A 314 -4.39 31.30 -33.94
CA ARG A 314 -3.94 31.02 -32.59
C ARG A 314 -5.12 30.47 -31.77
N ARG A 315 -4.89 29.37 -31.03
CA ARG A 315 -5.86 28.81 -30.10
C ARG A 315 -5.21 28.62 -28.73
N ASN A 316 -5.84 29.16 -27.70
CA ASN A 316 -5.42 28.87 -26.32
C ASN A 316 -5.92 27.48 -25.96
N VAL A 317 -5.10 26.73 -25.22
CA VAL A 317 -5.38 25.34 -24.88
C VAL A 317 -5.18 25.12 -23.38
N SER A 318 -6.06 24.31 -22.77
CA SER A 318 -5.85 23.72 -21.46
C SER A 318 -5.29 22.32 -21.67
N LEU A 319 -4.17 22.04 -21.02
CA LEU A 319 -3.45 20.78 -21.16
C LEU A 319 -3.45 20.03 -19.84
N GLY A 320 -3.77 18.75 -19.89
CA GLY A 320 -3.74 17.83 -18.77
C GLY A 320 -2.38 17.11 -18.63
N GLN A 321 -2.43 15.82 -18.36
CA GLN A 321 -1.22 14.99 -18.20
C GLN A 321 -0.46 14.80 -19.51
N ARG A 322 0.82 14.44 -19.37
CA ARG A 322 1.66 14.04 -20.51
C ARG A 322 1.55 12.54 -20.73
N GLU A 323 1.42 12.16 -21.99
CA GLU A 323 1.47 10.77 -22.44
C GLU A 323 2.65 10.61 -23.42
N GLY A 324 3.77 10.13 -22.89
CA GLY A 324 5.02 10.08 -23.64
C GLY A 324 5.50 11.44 -24.11
N VAL A 325 5.51 11.65 -25.44
CA VAL A 325 5.91 12.90 -26.09
C VAL A 325 4.73 13.82 -26.42
N ASP A 326 3.51 13.40 -26.13
CA ASP A 326 2.27 14.12 -26.40
C ASP A 326 1.66 14.70 -25.11
N TRP A 327 0.85 15.76 -25.24
CA TRP A 327 0.02 16.31 -24.17
C TRP A 327 -1.45 15.93 -24.41
N VAL A 328 -2.14 15.55 -23.35
CA VAL A 328 -3.60 15.43 -23.35
C VAL A 328 -4.21 16.82 -23.40
N VAL A 329 -5.13 17.07 -24.33
CA VAL A 329 -5.87 18.34 -24.44
C VAL A 329 -7.18 18.22 -23.66
N GLU A 330 -7.37 19.07 -22.66
CA GLU A 330 -8.61 19.15 -21.88
C GLU A 330 -9.63 20.07 -22.55
N SER A 331 -9.16 21.17 -23.15
CA SER A 331 -10.02 22.11 -23.87
C SER A 331 -9.25 22.97 -24.87
N GLY A 332 -9.95 23.57 -25.83
CA GLY A 332 -9.40 24.53 -26.79
C GLY A 332 -9.16 23.97 -28.20
N LEU A 333 -9.23 22.64 -28.37
CA LEU A 333 -9.11 22.00 -29.68
C LEU A 333 -10.23 20.97 -29.91
N ASP A 334 -10.53 20.73 -31.13
CA ASP A 334 -11.47 19.71 -31.59
C ASP A 334 -10.73 18.65 -32.41
N GLN A 335 -11.32 17.44 -32.50
CA GLN A 335 -10.81 16.41 -33.38
C GLN A 335 -10.72 16.92 -34.82
N GLY A 336 -9.62 16.59 -35.51
CA GLY A 336 -9.36 17.02 -36.88
C GLY A 336 -8.77 18.42 -37.02
N ASN A 337 -8.57 19.18 -35.93
CA ASN A 337 -7.82 20.45 -36.00
C ASN A 337 -6.40 20.17 -36.46
N ARG A 338 -5.87 20.94 -37.42
CA ARG A 338 -4.49 20.85 -37.91
C ARG A 338 -3.60 21.74 -37.03
N VAL A 339 -2.72 21.15 -36.24
CA VAL A 339 -1.82 21.88 -35.30
C VAL A 339 -0.40 21.88 -35.85
N ILE A 340 0.24 23.06 -35.91
CA ILE A 340 1.62 23.21 -36.38
C ILE A 340 2.59 22.62 -35.39
N VAL A 341 3.41 21.66 -35.86
CA VAL A 341 4.43 20.97 -35.05
C VAL A 341 5.85 21.40 -35.36
N ASN A 342 6.09 21.85 -36.59
CA ASN A 342 7.38 22.38 -37.08
C ASN A 342 7.19 23.68 -37.83
N GLY A 343 8.13 24.63 -37.64
CA GLY A 343 8.07 25.92 -38.33
C GLY A 343 7.27 26.99 -37.56
N VAL A 344 6.91 26.74 -36.30
CA VAL A 344 6.14 27.65 -35.43
C VAL A 344 6.77 29.05 -35.32
N GLN A 345 8.12 29.15 -35.38
CA GLN A 345 8.84 30.45 -35.28
C GLN A 345 8.69 31.29 -36.58
N LYS A 346 8.30 30.70 -37.72
CA LYS A 346 8.20 31.34 -39.02
C LYS A 346 6.84 31.94 -39.30
N VAL A 347 5.86 31.70 -38.44
CA VAL A 347 4.45 32.04 -38.69
C VAL A 347 3.89 32.99 -37.64
N ARG A 348 2.88 33.73 -38.01
CA ARG A 348 2.06 34.58 -37.14
C ARG A 348 0.58 34.37 -37.47
N PRO A 349 -0.32 34.61 -36.52
CA PRO A 349 -1.76 34.55 -36.78
C PRO A 349 -2.15 35.42 -37.98
N GLY A 350 -2.99 34.88 -38.91
CA GLY A 350 -3.42 35.54 -40.09
C GLY A 350 -2.54 35.31 -41.33
N MET A 351 -1.38 34.66 -41.20
CA MET A 351 -0.51 34.36 -42.39
C MET A 351 -0.98 33.10 -43.10
N ALA A 352 -0.86 33.15 -44.45
CA ALA A 352 -1.00 31.96 -45.28
C ALA A 352 0.30 31.14 -45.25
N VAL A 353 0.22 29.81 -45.19
CA VAL A 353 1.33 28.89 -45.09
C VAL A 353 1.27 27.78 -46.11
N ALA A 354 2.42 27.23 -46.49
CA ALA A 354 2.50 25.99 -47.24
C ALA A 354 2.57 24.82 -46.24
N ALA A 355 1.40 24.22 -45.98
CA ALA A 355 1.26 23.22 -44.98
C ALA A 355 1.50 21.81 -45.53
N THR A 356 2.37 21.03 -44.87
CA THR A 356 2.58 19.61 -45.16
C THR A 356 2.34 18.80 -43.90
N GLU A 357 1.76 17.62 -44.04
CA GLU A 357 1.53 16.75 -42.89
C GLU A 357 2.84 16.14 -42.41
N ALA A 358 3.09 16.24 -41.12
CA ALA A 358 4.27 15.62 -40.47
C ALA A 358 4.04 14.10 -40.41
N THR A 359 5.01 13.32 -40.87
CA THR A 359 4.98 11.87 -40.72
C THR A 359 5.01 11.53 -39.22
N ALA A 360 3.99 10.87 -38.71
CA ALA A 360 3.94 10.41 -37.34
C ALA A 360 5.07 9.39 -37.14
N THR A 361 6.04 9.72 -36.28
CA THR A 361 6.92 8.69 -35.73
C THR A 361 6.11 8.02 -34.63
N PRO A 362 5.72 6.76 -34.77
CA PRO A 362 5.02 6.07 -33.68
C PRO A 362 5.98 6.00 -32.48
N TYR A 363 5.54 6.53 -31.32
CA TYR A 363 6.22 6.29 -30.07
C TYR A 363 6.10 4.80 -29.75
N THR A 364 7.22 4.09 -29.79
CA THR A 364 7.33 2.77 -29.18
C THR A 364 7.79 2.97 -27.73
N GLU A 365 7.20 2.25 -26.81
CA GLU A 365 7.50 2.28 -25.35
C GLU A 365 9.00 2.04 -25.04
N SER A 366 9.76 1.60 -26.05
CA SER A 366 11.21 1.43 -26.08
C SER A 366 12.02 2.74 -26.14
N ASP A 367 11.41 3.88 -26.49
CA ASP A 367 12.11 5.16 -26.69
C ASP A 367 12.06 6.08 -25.45
N ALA A 368 11.72 5.56 -24.28
CA ALA A 368 11.90 6.29 -23.03
C ALA A 368 13.41 6.52 -22.84
N PRO A 369 13.89 7.79 -22.75
CA PRO A 369 15.30 8.05 -22.52
C PRO A 369 15.68 7.39 -21.19
N VAL A 370 16.62 6.45 -21.26
CA VAL A 370 17.41 6.05 -20.11
C VAL A 370 18.17 7.30 -19.70
N GLN A 371 17.62 8.05 -18.75
CA GLN A 371 18.37 9.17 -18.17
C GLN A 371 19.46 8.61 -17.25
N PRO A 372 20.68 9.20 -17.29
CA PRO A 372 21.87 8.68 -16.63
C PRO A 372 21.80 8.71 -15.12
#